data_cda2dd929e254054d2406f8ec6560dfe
#
_entry.id   cda2dd929e254054d2406f8ec6560dfe
#
_cell.length_a   1.000
_cell.length_b   1.000
_cell.length_c   1.000
_cell.angle_alpha   90.00
_cell.angle_beta   90.00
_cell.angle_gamma   90.00
#
_symmetry.space_group_name_H-M   'P 1'
#
loop_
_entity.id
_entity.type
_entity.pdbx_description
1 polymer ?
#
loop_
_entity_poly.entity_id
_entity_poly.type
_entity_poly.pdbx_seq_one_letter_code
_entity_poly.pdbx_strand_id
1 'polypeptide(L)'
;MNRGDLMEAFGVSVNQASTDLNRYVSVAPANIAYDKSARAYVRGPNFSPLFLTHDASRYLAQLRSVADGILDKADAWIGQLPEFDAAPTPVRGVDAKILRAVVAAIRRRESIEIKYQSLSRPEPRWRWIAPHAIGFDGFRWHTRAFCEIDQIFKDFVMSRIMETRGTRPRTSDPGSDVDWNEHVVLEIGPHPQLSETQQKVIALDYGMRAGKAKIKVRRAFLYYALNWSP
;
A
#
# COMPACT_ATOMS: atom_id res chain seq x y z
N MET A 1 -5.03 30.04 1.91
CA MET A 1 -3.98 29.69 0.91
C MET A 1 -3.71 30.90 0.03
N ASN A 2 -2.46 31.24 -0.17
CA ASN A 2 -2.02 32.33 -1.06
C ASN A 2 -0.88 31.83 -1.97
N ARG A 3 -0.33 32.72 -2.80
CA ARG A 3 0.79 32.37 -3.71
C ARG A 3 2.04 31.94 -2.95
N GLY A 4 2.32 32.57 -1.81
CA GLY A 4 3.47 32.20 -0.96
C GLY A 4 3.37 30.77 -0.45
N ASP A 5 2.18 30.35 -0.02
CA ASP A 5 1.94 28.99 0.47
C ASP A 5 2.20 27.94 -0.64
N LEU A 6 1.86 28.27 -1.91
CA LEU A 6 2.15 27.38 -3.04
C LEU A 6 3.64 27.35 -3.39
N MET A 7 4.31 28.50 -3.32
CA MET A 7 5.75 28.56 -3.55
C MET A 7 6.51 27.74 -2.52
N GLU A 8 6.13 27.86 -1.26
CA GLU A 8 6.76 27.11 -0.16
C GLU A 8 6.48 25.60 -0.28
N ALA A 9 5.21 25.23 -0.53
CA ALA A 9 4.82 23.81 -0.57
C ALA A 9 5.35 23.07 -1.80
N PHE A 10 5.47 23.74 -2.95
CA PHE A 10 5.75 23.08 -4.25
C PHE A 10 7.04 23.55 -4.92
N GLY A 11 7.78 24.48 -4.35
CA GLY A 11 9.01 25.01 -4.94
C GLY A 11 8.81 25.74 -6.28
N VAL A 12 7.59 26.24 -6.56
CA VAL A 12 7.25 26.89 -7.82
C VAL A 12 7.50 28.40 -7.79
N SER A 13 7.68 29.03 -8.96
CA SER A 13 7.82 30.47 -9.05
C SER A 13 6.51 31.22 -8.76
N VAL A 14 6.61 32.52 -8.40
CA VAL A 14 5.44 33.40 -8.20
C VAL A 14 4.51 33.40 -9.42
N ASN A 15 5.10 33.44 -10.63
CA ASN A 15 4.34 33.44 -11.88
C ASN A 15 3.58 32.12 -12.07
N GLN A 16 4.24 30.99 -11.81
CA GLN A 16 3.61 29.68 -11.90
C GLN A 16 2.48 29.56 -10.87
N ALA A 17 2.72 29.91 -9.60
CA ALA A 17 1.71 29.89 -8.55
C ALA A 17 0.48 30.75 -8.90
N SER A 18 0.72 31.94 -9.51
CA SER A 18 -0.37 32.82 -9.97
C SER A 18 -1.17 32.21 -11.12
N THR A 19 -0.47 31.62 -12.08
CA THR A 19 -1.09 30.96 -13.23
C THR A 19 -1.95 29.78 -12.79
N ASP A 20 -1.44 28.95 -11.89
CA ASP A 20 -2.13 27.76 -11.40
C ASP A 20 -3.37 28.13 -10.56
N LEU A 21 -3.27 29.14 -9.70
CA LEU A 21 -4.42 29.68 -8.96
C LEU A 21 -5.50 30.21 -9.89
N ASN A 22 -5.13 31.03 -10.89
CA ASN A 22 -6.09 31.57 -11.84
C ASN A 22 -6.74 30.47 -12.67
N ARG A 23 -5.97 29.46 -13.09
CA ARG A 23 -6.50 28.28 -13.80
C ARG A 23 -7.49 27.52 -12.93
N TYR A 24 -7.17 27.29 -11.65
CA TYR A 24 -8.08 26.61 -10.73
C TYR A 24 -9.37 27.40 -10.53
N VAL A 25 -9.29 28.74 -10.33
CA VAL A 25 -10.47 29.61 -10.24
C VAL A 25 -11.34 29.50 -11.50
N SER A 26 -10.73 29.43 -12.68
CA SER A 26 -11.48 29.35 -13.94
C SER A 26 -12.22 28.03 -14.12
N VAL A 27 -11.65 26.91 -13.67
CA VAL A 27 -12.25 25.57 -13.83
C VAL A 27 -13.17 25.17 -12.68
N ALA A 28 -13.01 25.79 -11.51
CA ALA A 28 -13.79 25.50 -10.31
C ALA A 28 -14.11 26.77 -9.50
N PRO A 29 -14.86 27.74 -10.08
CA PRO A 29 -15.08 29.06 -9.48
C PRO A 29 -15.84 29.01 -8.14
N ALA A 30 -16.64 27.98 -7.91
CA ALA A 30 -17.37 27.78 -6.65
C ALA A 30 -16.51 27.19 -5.52
N ASN A 31 -15.33 26.67 -5.86
CA ASN A 31 -14.50 25.96 -4.89
C ASN A 31 -13.68 26.88 -3.99
N ILE A 32 -13.31 28.05 -4.48
CA ILE A 32 -12.49 29.01 -3.73
C ILE A 32 -13.04 30.43 -3.88
N ALA A 33 -12.94 31.18 -2.79
CA ALA A 33 -13.25 32.59 -2.77
C ALA A 33 -12.03 33.38 -2.24
N TYR A 34 -11.80 34.57 -2.77
CA TYR A 34 -10.71 35.42 -2.27
C TYR A 34 -11.18 36.25 -1.10
N ASP A 35 -10.60 36.00 0.08
CA ASP A 35 -10.81 36.81 1.28
C ASP A 35 -9.84 37.99 1.27
N LYS A 36 -10.39 39.21 1.11
CA LYS A 36 -9.60 40.44 1.08
C LYS A 36 -8.95 40.77 2.42
N SER A 37 -9.61 40.41 3.51
CA SER A 37 -9.12 40.69 4.89
C SER A 37 -7.92 39.78 5.21
N ALA A 38 -8.04 38.49 4.92
CA ALA A 38 -6.96 37.50 5.09
C ALA A 38 -5.93 37.53 3.96
N ARG A 39 -6.17 38.26 2.87
CA ARG A 39 -5.36 38.26 1.65
C ARG A 39 -5.05 36.86 1.13
N ALA A 40 -6.01 35.96 1.23
CA ALA A 40 -5.87 34.55 0.89
C ALA A 40 -7.14 34.00 0.21
N TYR A 41 -6.94 32.94 -0.54
CA TYR A 41 -8.04 32.13 -1.02
C TYR A 41 -8.53 31.20 0.08
N VAL A 42 -9.83 31.21 0.32
CA VAL A 42 -10.53 30.35 1.30
C VAL A 42 -11.47 29.41 0.57
N ARG A 43 -11.88 28.35 1.24
CA ARG A 43 -12.85 27.39 0.72
C ARG A 43 -14.17 28.09 0.42
N GLY A 44 -14.68 27.90 -0.79
CA GLY A 44 -16.01 28.35 -1.17
C GLY A 44 -17.13 27.55 -0.48
N PRO A 45 -18.33 28.13 -0.34
CA PRO A 45 -19.46 27.47 0.36
C PRO A 45 -19.91 26.17 -0.33
N ASN A 46 -19.79 26.12 -1.65
CA ASN A 46 -20.20 24.98 -2.49
C ASN A 46 -18.98 24.17 -2.99
N PHE A 47 -17.97 24.02 -2.14
CA PHE A 47 -16.76 23.31 -2.51
C PHE A 47 -17.05 21.87 -2.92
N SER A 48 -16.68 21.53 -4.14
CA SER A 48 -16.70 20.16 -4.67
C SER A 48 -15.31 19.83 -5.26
N PRO A 49 -14.58 18.85 -4.73
CA PRO A 49 -13.21 18.57 -5.18
C PRO A 49 -13.21 18.11 -6.63
N LEU A 50 -12.33 18.73 -7.44
CA LEU A 50 -12.23 18.43 -8.87
C LEU A 50 -11.17 17.37 -9.17
N PHE A 51 -10.05 17.37 -8.42
CA PHE A 51 -8.88 16.54 -8.69
C PHE A 51 -8.65 15.45 -7.63
N LEU A 52 -9.32 15.53 -6.50
CA LEU A 52 -9.15 14.57 -5.41
C LEU A 52 -10.50 13.98 -5.04
N THR A 53 -10.53 12.69 -4.81
CA THR A 53 -11.69 12.02 -4.20
C THR A 53 -11.68 12.30 -2.70
N HIS A 54 -12.84 12.65 -2.12
CA HIS A 54 -13.03 12.69 -0.67
C HIS A 54 -12.95 11.27 -0.14
N ASP A 55 -11.80 10.92 0.44
CA ASP A 55 -11.56 9.61 1.03
C ASP A 55 -10.80 9.79 2.34
N ALA A 56 -11.51 9.60 3.44
CA ALA A 56 -10.94 9.66 4.78
C ALA A 56 -9.81 8.64 4.94
N SER A 57 -9.90 7.47 4.29
CA SER A 57 -8.90 6.43 4.37
C SER A 57 -7.55 6.88 3.80
N ARG A 58 -7.56 7.68 2.73
CA ARG A 58 -6.33 8.24 2.14
C ARG A 58 -5.66 9.24 3.09
N TYR A 59 -6.45 10.10 3.72
CA TYR A 59 -5.94 11.05 4.70
C TYR A 59 -5.32 10.33 5.90
N LEU A 60 -6.04 9.37 6.48
CA LEU A 60 -5.57 8.58 7.62
C LEU A 60 -4.37 7.70 7.28
N ALA A 61 -4.30 7.15 6.05
CA ALA A 61 -3.14 6.40 5.58
C ALA A 61 -1.88 7.29 5.47
N GLN A 62 -2.02 8.55 5.06
CA GLN A 62 -0.88 9.49 5.04
C GLN A 62 -0.43 9.83 6.47
N LEU A 63 -1.36 10.12 7.40
CA LEU A 63 -1.02 10.35 8.81
C LEU A 63 -0.23 9.16 9.37
N ARG A 64 -0.73 7.95 9.15
CA ARG A 64 -0.04 6.72 9.57
C ARG A 64 1.35 6.61 8.94
N SER A 65 1.50 6.87 7.64
CA SER A 65 2.79 6.81 6.95
C SER A 65 3.80 7.81 7.53
N VAL A 66 3.34 8.98 7.97
CA VAL A 66 4.19 9.98 8.64
C VAL A 66 4.55 9.50 10.06
N ALA A 67 3.60 8.94 10.82
CA ALA A 67 3.86 8.39 12.15
C ALA A 67 4.85 7.22 12.11
N ASP A 68 4.74 6.35 11.09
CA ASP A 68 5.63 5.22 10.86
C ASP A 68 7.01 5.64 10.28
N GLY A 69 7.24 6.93 10.02
CA GLY A 69 8.48 7.45 9.44
C GLY A 69 8.73 7.03 7.99
N ILE A 70 7.68 6.59 7.28
CA ILE A 70 7.74 6.19 5.86
C ILE A 70 7.64 7.40 4.94
N LEU A 71 6.93 8.43 5.38
CA LEU A 71 6.68 9.66 4.65
C LEU A 71 7.11 10.86 5.49
N ASP A 72 7.92 11.75 4.93
CA ASP A 72 8.26 13.01 5.58
C ASP A 72 7.03 13.94 5.64
N LYS A 73 6.93 14.75 6.70
CA LYS A 73 5.84 15.72 6.86
C LYS A 73 5.76 16.69 5.67
N ALA A 74 6.90 17.06 5.10
CA ALA A 74 6.98 17.95 3.95
C ALA A 74 6.42 17.32 2.66
N ASP A 75 6.48 15.99 2.53
CA ASP A 75 5.98 15.24 1.39
C ASP A 75 4.52 14.80 1.57
N ALA A 76 3.98 14.97 2.79
CA ALA A 76 2.57 14.69 3.06
C ALA A 76 1.69 15.80 2.43
N TRP A 77 0.76 15.42 1.57
CA TRP A 77 -0.21 16.35 0.96
C TRP A 77 -1.30 16.80 1.94
N ILE A 78 -0.91 16.96 3.19
CA ILE A 78 -1.78 17.34 4.30
C ILE A 78 -1.25 18.68 4.79
N GLY A 79 -2.04 19.73 4.69
CA GLY A 79 -1.67 21.07 5.16
C GLY A 79 -1.28 21.08 6.65
N GLN A 80 -2.05 21.77 7.49
CA GLN A 80 -1.81 21.71 8.93
C GLN A 80 -2.17 20.31 9.47
N LEU A 81 -1.15 19.62 10.02
CA LEU A 81 -1.33 18.33 10.66
C LEU A 81 -1.91 18.53 12.06
N PRO A 82 -2.97 17.80 12.45
CA PRO A 82 -3.38 17.71 13.85
C PRO A 82 -2.27 17.03 14.67
N GLU A 83 -2.35 17.10 15.98
CA GLU A 83 -1.59 16.19 16.83
C GLU A 83 -2.07 14.76 16.58
N PHE A 84 -1.15 13.86 16.29
CA PHE A 84 -1.45 12.45 15.97
C PHE A 84 -0.29 11.56 16.35
N ASP A 85 -0.60 10.32 16.65
CA ASP A 85 0.38 9.26 16.89
C ASP A 85 -0.19 7.92 16.39
N ALA A 86 0.66 6.92 16.25
CA ALA A 86 0.29 5.57 15.90
C ALA A 86 0.92 4.58 16.88
N ALA A 87 0.15 3.58 17.31
CA ALA A 87 0.70 2.51 18.14
C ALA A 87 1.86 1.83 17.39
N PRO A 88 3.06 1.75 17.99
CA PRO A 88 4.21 1.20 17.32
C PRO A 88 3.99 -0.28 17.01
N THR A 89 4.14 -0.64 15.74
CA THR A 89 4.15 -2.03 15.31
C THR A 89 5.57 -2.43 14.93
N PRO A 90 6.03 -3.64 15.30
CA PRO A 90 7.37 -4.09 14.91
C PRO A 90 7.53 -4.07 13.38
N VAL A 91 8.37 -3.19 12.88
CA VAL A 91 8.66 -3.09 11.44
C VAL A 91 9.57 -4.25 11.04
N ARG A 92 9.13 -5.03 10.06
CA ARG A 92 9.94 -6.10 9.47
C ARG A 92 10.64 -5.57 8.24
N GLY A 93 11.89 -5.16 8.43
CA GLY A 93 12.72 -4.62 7.36
C GLY A 93 13.04 -5.66 6.28
N VAL A 94 13.16 -5.22 5.06
CA VAL A 94 13.75 -5.99 3.96
C VAL A 94 15.03 -5.27 3.55
N ASP A 95 16.14 -6.00 3.47
CA ASP A 95 17.40 -5.44 3.01
C ASP A 95 17.25 -4.87 1.60
N ALA A 96 17.71 -3.64 1.40
CA ALA A 96 17.55 -2.95 0.13
C ALA A 96 18.30 -3.62 -1.04
N LYS A 97 19.41 -4.34 -0.76
CA LYS A 97 20.15 -5.09 -1.79
C LYS A 97 19.34 -6.31 -2.22
N ILE A 98 18.74 -7.02 -1.25
CA ILE A 98 17.86 -8.16 -1.50
C ILE A 98 16.64 -7.71 -2.32
N LEU A 99 15.97 -6.64 -1.92
CA LEU A 99 14.82 -6.10 -2.65
C LEU A 99 15.19 -5.76 -4.09
N ARG A 100 16.29 -5.03 -4.31
CA ARG A 100 16.76 -4.69 -5.66
C ARG A 100 17.06 -5.93 -6.50
N ALA A 101 17.73 -6.93 -5.93
CA ALA A 101 18.07 -8.17 -6.64
C ALA A 101 16.81 -8.93 -7.06
N VAL A 102 15.82 -9.08 -6.16
CA VAL A 102 14.55 -9.75 -6.45
C VAL A 102 13.76 -8.98 -7.53
N VAL A 103 13.64 -7.65 -7.40
CA VAL A 103 12.93 -6.82 -8.39
C VAL A 103 13.62 -6.88 -9.75
N ALA A 104 14.96 -6.87 -9.79
CA ALA A 104 15.71 -7.03 -11.05
C ALA A 104 15.46 -8.39 -11.71
N ALA A 105 15.48 -9.48 -10.93
CA ALA A 105 15.20 -10.82 -11.41
C ALA A 105 13.76 -10.94 -11.98
N ILE A 106 12.77 -10.36 -11.31
CA ILE A 106 11.39 -10.30 -11.81
C ILE A 106 11.32 -9.58 -13.15
N ARG A 107 11.92 -8.38 -13.25
CA ARG A 107 11.89 -7.54 -14.46
C ARG A 107 12.59 -8.19 -15.65
N ARG A 108 13.73 -8.88 -15.39
CA ARG A 108 14.53 -9.55 -16.42
C ARG A 108 14.01 -10.94 -16.73
N ARG A 109 13.01 -11.44 -16.02
CA ARG A 109 12.48 -12.80 -16.14
C ARG A 109 13.58 -13.84 -15.91
N GLU A 110 14.34 -13.67 -14.84
CA GLU A 110 15.44 -14.54 -14.45
C GLU A 110 15.13 -15.33 -13.19
N SER A 111 15.76 -16.48 -13.03
CA SER A 111 15.93 -17.17 -11.75
C SER A 111 17.11 -16.53 -11.02
N ILE A 112 17.02 -16.48 -9.69
CA ILE A 112 18.07 -15.99 -8.80
C ILE A 112 18.36 -17.01 -7.70
N GLU A 113 19.63 -17.18 -7.34
CA GLU A 113 19.99 -18.03 -6.21
C GLU A 113 19.95 -17.24 -4.91
N ILE A 114 19.18 -17.73 -3.94
CA ILE A 114 19.00 -17.10 -2.64
C ILE A 114 19.44 -18.03 -1.51
N LYS A 115 20.04 -17.48 -0.46
CA LYS A 115 20.24 -18.16 0.82
C LYS A 115 19.05 -17.84 1.73
N TYR A 116 18.23 -18.82 1.99
CA TYR A 116 16.93 -18.63 2.65
C TYR A 116 16.83 -19.39 3.96
N GLN A 117 16.40 -18.68 5.03
CA GLN A 117 16.08 -19.28 6.33
C GLN A 117 14.58 -19.58 6.42
N SER A 118 14.24 -20.86 6.37
CA SER A 118 12.89 -21.33 6.71
C SER A 118 12.74 -21.51 8.22
N LEU A 119 11.54 -21.30 8.77
CA LEU A 119 11.28 -21.62 10.18
C LEU A 119 11.10 -23.13 10.43
N SER A 120 10.88 -23.92 9.38
CA SER A 120 10.76 -25.38 9.47
C SER A 120 12.11 -26.10 9.44
N ARG A 121 13.21 -25.37 9.30
CA ARG A 121 14.56 -25.95 9.24
C ARG A 121 15.53 -25.15 10.10
N PRO A 122 16.47 -25.80 10.79
CA PRO A 122 17.40 -25.11 11.69
C PRO A 122 18.40 -24.22 10.95
N GLU A 123 18.79 -24.58 9.71
CA GLU A 123 19.83 -23.88 8.97
C GLU A 123 19.34 -23.32 7.64
N PRO A 124 19.89 -22.15 7.21
CA PRO A 124 19.59 -21.57 5.92
C PRO A 124 20.18 -22.43 4.80
N ARG A 125 19.48 -22.46 3.64
CA ARG A 125 19.96 -23.19 2.46
C ARG A 125 19.96 -22.30 1.24
N TRP A 126 20.93 -22.52 0.38
CA TRP A 126 20.94 -22.00 -0.97
C TRP A 126 19.90 -22.70 -1.82
N ARG A 127 19.17 -21.91 -2.63
CA ARG A 127 18.20 -22.44 -3.58
C ARG A 127 17.98 -21.48 -4.73
N TRP A 128 17.75 -22.03 -5.90
CA TRP A 128 17.29 -21.28 -7.05
C TRP A 128 15.79 -21.07 -6.98
N ILE A 129 15.38 -19.82 -7.19
CA ILE A 129 13.97 -19.44 -7.31
C ILE A 129 13.80 -18.61 -8.57
N ALA A 130 12.66 -18.74 -9.24
CA ALA A 130 12.26 -17.87 -10.35
C ALA A 130 11.14 -16.92 -9.85
N PRO A 131 11.48 -15.73 -9.31
CA PRO A 131 10.51 -14.80 -8.80
C PRO A 131 9.72 -14.17 -9.94
N HIS A 132 8.40 -13.95 -9.73
CA HIS A 132 7.56 -13.31 -10.73
C HIS A 132 6.66 -12.22 -10.16
N ALA A 133 6.48 -12.17 -8.84
CA ALA A 133 5.64 -11.16 -8.20
C ALA A 133 6.10 -10.86 -6.77
N ILE A 134 5.61 -9.74 -6.24
CA ILE A 134 5.76 -9.31 -4.86
C ILE A 134 4.36 -9.19 -4.25
N GLY A 135 4.20 -9.62 -3.02
CA GLY A 135 2.97 -9.52 -2.28
C GLY A 135 3.18 -9.16 -0.82
N PHE A 136 2.13 -8.63 -0.21
CA PHE A 136 2.10 -8.25 1.19
C PHE A 136 0.94 -8.96 1.89
N ASP A 137 1.23 -9.66 3.00
CA ASP A 137 0.23 -10.44 3.74
C ASP A 137 -0.46 -9.66 4.87
N GLY A 138 -0.22 -8.35 4.94
CA GLY A 138 -0.64 -7.48 6.05
C GLY A 138 0.47 -7.22 7.08
N PHE A 139 1.50 -8.09 7.14
CA PHE A 139 2.60 -8.01 8.10
C PHE A 139 3.98 -8.15 7.48
N ARG A 140 4.08 -8.87 6.35
CA ARG A 140 5.36 -9.25 5.73
C ARG A 140 5.30 -9.10 4.22
N TRP A 141 6.41 -8.70 3.66
CA TRP A 141 6.63 -8.74 2.23
C TRP A 141 7.13 -10.10 1.78
N HIS A 142 6.54 -10.62 0.73
CA HIS A 142 6.88 -11.89 0.11
C HIS A 142 7.28 -11.68 -1.34
N THR A 143 8.18 -12.52 -1.84
CA THR A 143 8.29 -12.76 -3.27
C THR A 143 7.63 -14.08 -3.61
N ARG A 144 6.70 -14.05 -4.57
CA ARG A 144 6.11 -15.24 -5.17
C ARG A 144 7.04 -15.76 -6.23
N ALA A 145 7.45 -17.02 -6.10
CA ALA A 145 8.45 -17.62 -6.98
C ALA A 145 8.24 -19.12 -7.18
N PHE A 146 8.64 -19.63 -8.32
CA PHE A 146 8.82 -21.05 -8.51
C PHE A 146 10.10 -21.50 -7.79
N CYS A 147 10.01 -22.48 -6.93
CA CYS A 147 11.13 -23.07 -6.22
C CYS A 147 11.68 -24.25 -7.03
N GLU A 148 12.89 -24.15 -7.54
CA GLU A 148 13.46 -25.21 -8.37
C GLU A 148 13.80 -26.50 -7.58
N ILE A 149 14.00 -26.42 -6.27
CA ILE A 149 14.19 -27.61 -5.42
C ILE A 149 12.85 -28.34 -5.21
N ASP A 150 11.82 -27.60 -4.86
CA ASP A 150 10.54 -28.18 -4.48
C ASP A 150 9.59 -28.34 -5.68
N GLN A 151 9.95 -27.80 -6.86
CA GLN A 151 9.21 -27.85 -8.12
C GLN A 151 7.78 -27.30 -8.02
N ILE A 152 7.56 -26.29 -7.16
CA ILE A 152 6.26 -25.64 -6.94
C ILE A 152 6.41 -24.13 -6.78
N PHE A 153 5.33 -23.40 -7.04
CA PHE A 153 5.23 -22.00 -6.69
C PHE A 153 4.95 -21.83 -5.19
N LYS A 154 5.66 -20.92 -4.55
CA LYS A 154 5.50 -20.59 -3.13
C LYS A 154 5.92 -19.17 -2.80
N ASP A 155 5.54 -18.73 -1.61
CA ASP A 155 5.87 -17.42 -1.09
C ASP A 155 7.15 -17.50 -0.25
N PHE A 156 8.11 -16.66 -0.57
CA PHE A 156 9.33 -16.48 0.21
C PHE A 156 9.27 -15.16 0.95
N VAL A 157 9.27 -15.19 2.28
CA VAL A 157 9.33 -13.98 3.11
C VAL A 157 10.64 -13.26 2.84
N MET A 158 10.58 -12.02 2.31
CA MET A 158 11.77 -11.32 1.82
C MET A 158 12.77 -11.01 2.93
N SER A 159 12.33 -10.73 4.16
CA SER A 159 13.22 -10.52 5.32
C SER A 159 13.96 -11.78 5.79
N ARG A 160 13.68 -12.96 5.22
CA ARG A 160 14.36 -14.24 5.49
C ARG A 160 15.34 -14.64 4.39
N ILE A 161 15.46 -13.84 3.36
CA ILE A 161 16.52 -13.97 2.36
C ILE A 161 17.76 -13.29 2.94
N MET A 162 18.78 -14.07 3.23
CA MET A 162 20.01 -13.58 3.88
C MET A 162 21.02 -13.07 2.85
N GLU A 163 21.10 -13.75 1.72
CA GLU A 163 22.06 -13.46 0.65
C GLU A 163 21.44 -13.79 -0.71
N THR A 164 21.93 -13.13 -1.75
CA THR A 164 21.62 -13.45 -3.16
C THR A 164 22.91 -13.57 -3.94
N ARG A 165 22.95 -14.48 -4.91
CA ARG A 165 24.06 -14.62 -5.85
C ARG A 165 23.58 -15.18 -7.18
N GLY A 166 24.25 -14.80 -8.26
CA GLY A 166 24.00 -15.33 -9.59
C GLY A 166 22.57 -15.16 -10.07
N THR A 167 22.41 -15.02 -11.38
CA THR A 167 21.13 -15.10 -12.07
C THR A 167 21.28 -15.98 -13.30
N ARG A 168 20.17 -16.55 -13.76
CA ARG A 168 20.12 -17.35 -15.00
C ARG A 168 18.74 -17.22 -15.64
N PRO A 169 18.60 -17.58 -16.93
CA PRO A 169 17.29 -17.58 -17.57
C PRO A 169 16.27 -18.39 -16.78
N ARG A 170 15.06 -17.88 -16.67
CA ARG A 170 13.94 -18.54 -15.99
C ARG A 170 13.53 -19.82 -16.74
N THR A 171 13.26 -20.87 -15.99
CA THR A 171 12.79 -22.16 -16.51
C THR A 171 11.29 -22.38 -16.33
N SER A 172 10.62 -21.55 -15.51
CA SER A 172 9.20 -21.67 -15.18
C SER A 172 8.37 -20.56 -15.82
N ASP A 173 7.15 -20.88 -16.24
CA ASP A 173 6.18 -19.90 -16.72
C ASP A 173 5.31 -19.38 -15.56
N PRO A 174 5.29 -18.05 -15.27
CA PRO A 174 4.38 -17.46 -14.28
C PRO A 174 2.90 -17.71 -14.58
N GLY A 175 2.53 -17.92 -15.85
CA GLY A 175 1.17 -18.26 -16.25
C GLY A 175 0.68 -19.57 -15.64
N SER A 176 1.59 -20.50 -15.31
CA SER A 176 1.27 -21.76 -14.66
C SER A 176 1.08 -21.66 -13.12
N ASP A 177 1.31 -20.49 -12.51
CA ASP A 177 1.00 -20.27 -11.09
C ASP A 177 -0.49 -20.02 -10.89
N VAL A 178 -1.25 -21.10 -10.82
CA VAL A 178 -2.71 -21.07 -10.66
C VAL A 178 -3.11 -20.27 -9.41
N ASP A 179 -2.42 -20.49 -8.28
CA ASP A 179 -2.74 -19.82 -7.01
C ASP A 179 -2.54 -18.30 -7.08
N TRP A 180 -1.56 -17.85 -7.85
CA TRP A 180 -1.36 -16.42 -8.05
C TRP A 180 -2.34 -15.82 -9.05
N ASN A 181 -2.67 -16.54 -10.10
CA ASN A 181 -3.49 -16.04 -11.20
C ASN A 181 -5.00 -16.10 -10.89
N GLU A 182 -5.42 -17.01 -10.03
CA GLU A 182 -6.82 -17.13 -9.58
C GLU A 182 -7.14 -16.23 -8.39
N HIS A 183 -8.41 -15.84 -8.32
CA HIS A 183 -8.97 -15.09 -7.21
C HIS A 183 -10.16 -15.81 -6.60
N VAL A 184 -10.26 -15.71 -5.28
CA VAL A 184 -11.40 -16.17 -4.49
C VAL A 184 -12.11 -14.94 -3.92
N VAL A 185 -13.43 -15.01 -3.82
CA VAL A 185 -14.23 -13.98 -3.13
C VAL A 185 -14.58 -14.53 -1.76
N LEU A 186 -14.02 -13.88 -0.73
CA LEU A 186 -14.42 -14.10 0.65
C LEU A 186 -15.64 -13.23 0.97
N GLU A 187 -16.67 -13.82 1.53
CA GLU A 187 -17.81 -13.11 2.08
C GLU A 187 -17.69 -13.12 3.60
N ILE A 188 -17.55 -11.96 4.20
CA ILE A 188 -17.46 -11.80 5.65
C ILE A 188 -18.67 -11.05 6.18
N GLY A 189 -19.07 -11.36 7.39
CA GLY A 189 -20.14 -10.70 8.11
C GLY A 189 -19.89 -10.66 9.61
N PRO A 190 -20.69 -9.92 10.39
CA PRO A 190 -20.59 -9.91 11.84
C PRO A 190 -20.80 -11.30 12.41
N HIS A 191 -20.13 -11.60 13.52
CA HIS A 191 -20.29 -12.89 14.18
C HIS A 191 -21.73 -13.08 14.66
N PRO A 192 -22.36 -14.24 14.40
CA PRO A 192 -23.79 -14.47 14.68
C PRO A 192 -24.16 -14.43 16.18
N GLN A 193 -23.19 -14.58 17.08
CA GLN A 193 -23.41 -14.47 18.54
C GLN A 193 -23.49 -13.03 19.04
N LEU A 194 -23.18 -12.04 18.20
CA LEU A 194 -23.34 -10.62 18.55
C LEU A 194 -24.83 -10.23 18.53
N SER A 195 -25.22 -9.31 19.42
CA SER A 195 -26.56 -8.72 19.37
C SER A 195 -26.78 -7.96 18.05
N GLU A 196 -28.03 -7.75 17.66
CA GLU A 196 -28.34 -7.00 16.43
C GLU A 196 -27.68 -5.61 16.38
N THR A 197 -27.65 -4.91 17.52
CA THR A 197 -27.02 -3.59 17.61
C THR A 197 -25.53 -3.68 17.38
N GLN A 198 -24.85 -4.65 17.98
CA GLN A 198 -23.42 -4.90 17.77
C GLN A 198 -23.12 -5.29 16.33
N GLN A 199 -23.94 -6.14 15.72
CA GLN A 199 -23.80 -6.52 14.30
C GLN A 199 -23.91 -5.31 13.38
N LYS A 200 -24.83 -4.36 13.66
CA LYS A 200 -24.98 -3.10 12.91
C LYS A 200 -23.72 -2.23 13.02
N VAL A 201 -23.13 -2.11 14.22
CA VAL A 201 -21.89 -1.34 14.42
C VAL A 201 -20.74 -1.95 13.65
N ILE A 202 -20.52 -3.27 13.77
CA ILE A 202 -19.48 -3.99 12.99
C ILE A 202 -19.70 -3.82 11.49
N ALA A 203 -20.96 -3.87 11.03
CA ALA A 203 -21.25 -3.67 9.61
C ALA A 203 -20.89 -2.26 9.13
N LEU A 204 -21.04 -1.23 9.99
CA LEU A 204 -20.61 0.13 9.70
C LEU A 204 -19.07 0.24 9.66
N ASP A 205 -18.37 -0.31 10.64
CA ASP A 205 -16.90 -0.28 10.75
C ASP A 205 -16.23 -0.83 9.50
N TYR A 206 -16.77 -1.92 8.95
CA TYR A 206 -16.24 -2.59 7.76
C TYR A 206 -16.91 -2.14 6.45
N GLY A 207 -17.79 -1.13 6.48
CA GLY A 207 -18.50 -0.66 5.29
C GLY A 207 -19.35 -1.74 4.60
N MET A 208 -19.92 -2.67 5.39
CA MET A 208 -20.68 -3.80 4.88
C MET A 208 -22.00 -3.34 4.25
N ARG A 209 -22.39 -3.96 3.16
CA ARG A 209 -23.69 -3.77 2.52
C ARG A 209 -24.59 -4.96 2.82
N ALA A 210 -25.80 -4.73 3.32
CA ALA A 210 -26.72 -5.78 3.79
C ALA A 210 -26.05 -6.76 4.79
N GLY A 211 -25.23 -6.24 5.71
CA GLY A 211 -24.51 -7.01 6.71
C GLY A 211 -23.36 -7.87 6.19
N LYS A 212 -22.91 -7.64 4.96
CA LYS A 212 -21.82 -8.42 4.34
C LYS A 212 -20.81 -7.54 3.62
N ALA A 213 -19.54 -7.95 3.66
CA ALA A 213 -18.50 -7.42 2.81
C ALA A 213 -17.89 -8.52 1.95
N LYS A 214 -17.59 -8.21 0.69
CA LYS A 214 -16.95 -9.13 -0.25
C LYS A 214 -15.51 -8.67 -0.49
N ILE A 215 -14.57 -9.55 -0.20
CA ILE A 215 -13.15 -9.30 -0.35
C ILE A 215 -12.63 -10.23 -1.44
N LYS A 216 -12.14 -9.65 -2.54
CA LYS A 216 -11.47 -10.40 -3.59
C LYS A 216 -10.01 -10.59 -3.21
N VAL A 217 -9.57 -11.83 -3.02
CA VAL A 217 -8.22 -12.20 -2.63
C VAL A 217 -7.61 -13.16 -3.65
N ARG A 218 -6.31 -13.04 -3.94
CA ARG A 218 -5.60 -14.06 -4.71
C ARG A 218 -5.59 -15.38 -3.93
N ARG A 219 -5.78 -16.50 -4.62
CA ARG A 219 -5.77 -17.82 -3.99
C ARG A 219 -4.47 -18.09 -3.21
N ALA A 220 -3.33 -17.61 -3.71
CA ALA A 220 -2.06 -17.66 -3.01
C ALA A 220 -2.07 -16.96 -1.63
N PHE A 221 -2.91 -15.95 -1.43
CA PHE A 221 -3.05 -15.22 -0.16
C PHE A 221 -4.24 -15.65 0.69
N LEU A 222 -4.99 -16.66 0.25
CA LEU A 222 -6.19 -17.13 0.97
C LEU A 222 -5.86 -17.53 2.42
N TYR A 223 -4.77 -18.28 2.62
CA TYR A 223 -4.32 -18.68 3.95
C TYR A 223 -4.07 -17.47 4.85
N TYR A 224 -3.38 -16.46 4.36
CA TYR A 224 -3.08 -15.24 5.14
C TYR A 224 -4.36 -14.45 5.45
N ALA A 225 -5.25 -14.32 4.48
CA ALA A 225 -6.52 -13.61 4.65
C ALA A 225 -7.44 -14.27 5.69
N LEU A 226 -7.46 -15.61 5.76
CA LEU A 226 -8.27 -16.35 6.71
C LEU A 226 -7.66 -16.36 8.13
N ASN A 227 -6.35 -16.19 8.26
CA ASN A 227 -5.64 -16.16 9.55
C ASN A 227 -5.30 -14.73 9.98
N TRP A 228 -5.89 -13.73 9.35
CA TRP A 228 -5.75 -12.35 9.74
C TRP A 228 -6.62 -12.11 10.98
N SER A 229 -5.96 -12.09 12.16
CA SER A 229 -6.58 -11.65 13.40
C SER A 229 -6.05 -10.25 13.70
N PRO A 230 -6.92 -9.23 13.81
CA PRO A 230 -6.56 -7.91 14.30
C PRO A 230 -6.14 -7.97 15.77
#